data_87dbec03733f04861a8367d8bc2786a4
#
_entry.id   87dbec03733f04861a8367d8bc2786a4
#
_cell.length_a   1.000
_cell.length_b   1.000
_cell.length_c   1.000
_cell.angle_alpha   90.00
_cell.angle_beta   90.00
_cell.angle_gamma   90.00
#
_symmetry.space_group_name_H-M   'P 1'
#
loop_
_entity.id
_entity.type
_entity.pdbx_description
1 polymer ?
#
loop_
_entity_poly.entity_id
_entity_poly.type
_entity_poly.pdbx_seq_one_letter_code
_entity_poly.pdbx_strand_id
1 'polypeptide(L)'
;MALTFGNAFEEIDVHQMTKAQALVAIDARLKKAGSGVYRLRVIHGYHGGTVLRDAVRAHYRNHSKVLRIEIGLNPGETDLILREL
;
A
#
# COMPACT_ATOMS: atom_id res chain seq x y z
N MET A 1 8.31 -17.28 -23.99
CA MET A 1 8.33 -16.05 -23.25
C MET A 1 7.24 -16.06 -22.19
N ALA A 2 7.62 -15.86 -21.00
CA ALA A 2 6.61 -15.68 -19.98
C ALA A 2 6.02 -14.28 -20.18
N LEU A 3 4.76 -14.23 -20.35
CA LEU A 3 4.08 -12.95 -20.30
C LEU A 3 4.09 -12.52 -18.85
N THR A 4 4.81 -11.46 -18.59
CA THR A 4 4.79 -10.90 -17.26
C THR A 4 3.67 -9.89 -17.23
N PHE A 5 2.54 -10.33 -16.76
CA PHE A 5 1.52 -9.39 -16.38
C PHE A 5 1.95 -8.83 -15.04
N GLY A 6 1.85 -7.56 -14.86
CA GLY A 6 2.00 -7.01 -13.54
C GLY A 6 1.05 -7.75 -12.61
N ASN A 7 1.47 -8.01 -11.40
CA ASN A 7 0.61 -8.69 -10.43
C ASN A 7 -0.59 -7.82 -10.13
N ALA A 8 -1.77 -8.41 -10.15
CA ALA A 8 -2.98 -7.71 -9.72
C ALA A 8 -2.90 -7.36 -8.24
N PHE A 9 -2.12 -8.10 -7.49
CA PHE A 9 -1.90 -7.93 -6.06
C PHE A 9 -0.40 -7.73 -5.84
N GLU A 10 -0.02 -6.58 -5.28
CA GLU A 10 1.37 -6.28 -4.95
C GLU A 10 1.51 -5.94 -3.48
N GLU A 11 2.74 -6.10 -2.97
CA GLU A 11 3.06 -5.78 -1.58
C GLU A 11 4.25 -4.84 -1.53
N ILE A 12 4.25 -3.97 -0.52
CA ILE A 12 5.39 -3.14 -0.21
C ILE A 12 5.60 -3.15 1.30
N ASP A 13 6.82 -3.45 1.72
CA ASP A 13 7.17 -3.53 3.14
C ASP A 13 7.89 -2.24 3.55
N VAL A 14 7.25 -1.49 4.44
CA VAL A 14 7.80 -0.22 4.92
C VAL A 14 8.03 -0.22 6.44
N HIS A 15 7.97 -1.39 7.07
CA HIS A 15 7.90 -1.47 8.52
C HIS A 15 9.16 -0.93 9.24
N GLN A 16 10.29 -0.83 8.54
CA GLN A 16 11.52 -0.29 9.12
C GLN A 16 11.84 1.12 8.64
N MET A 17 10.92 1.74 7.92
CA MET A 17 11.12 3.08 7.41
C MET A 17 10.57 4.13 8.36
N THR A 18 11.10 5.34 8.27
CA THR A 18 10.44 6.48 8.91
C THR A 18 9.13 6.77 8.18
N LYS A 19 8.27 7.55 8.82
CA LYS A 19 7.02 7.97 8.20
C LYS A 19 7.27 8.62 6.83
N ALA A 20 8.21 9.56 6.76
CA ALA A 20 8.50 10.26 5.50
C ALA A 20 9.01 9.30 4.43
N GLN A 21 9.91 8.39 4.80
CA GLN A 21 10.44 7.41 3.86
C GLN A 21 9.34 6.48 3.36
N ALA A 22 8.46 6.05 4.25
CA ALA A 22 7.36 5.15 3.88
C ALA A 22 6.43 5.80 2.87
N LEU A 23 6.04 7.05 3.09
CA LEU A 23 5.14 7.73 2.17
C LEU A 23 5.79 7.95 0.80
N VAL A 24 7.07 8.28 0.76
CA VAL A 24 7.79 8.40 -0.51
C VAL A 24 7.81 7.07 -1.25
N ALA A 25 8.11 5.98 -0.54
CA ALA A 25 8.18 4.65 -1.15
C ALA A 25 6.83 4.20 -1.70
N ILE A 26 5.76 4.43 -0.94
CA ILE A 26 4.41 4.05 -1.37
C ILE A 26 3.99 4.89 -2.56
N ASP A 27 4.23 6.20 -2.54
CA ASP A 27 3.89 7.07 -3.67
C ASP A 27 4.61 6.64 -4.94
N ALA A 28 5.88 6.28 -4.83
CA ALA A 28 6.63 5.78 -5.99
C ALA A 28 6.02 4.51 -6.55
N ARG A 29 5.59 3.60 -5.67
CA ARG A 29 4.97 2.35 -6.11
C ARG A 29 3.62 2.62 -6.77
N LEU A 30 2.84 3.56 -6.25
CA LEU A 30 1.56 3.93 -6.86
C LEU A 30 1.75 4.53 -8.25
N LYS A 31 2.80 5.33 -8.43
CA LYS A 31 3.10 5.89 -9.76
C LYS A 31 3.46 4.81 -10.77
N LYS A 32 4.13 3.76 -10.33
CA LYS A 32 4.52 2.65 -11.19
C LYS A 32 3.40 1.65 -11.43
N ALA A 33 2.39 1.65 -10.58
CA ALA A 33 1.32 0.68 -10.66
C ALA A 33 0.57 0.86 -11.98
N GLY A 34 0.59 -0.15 -12.81
CA GLY A 34 -0.14 -0.15 -14.06
C GLY A 34 -1.63 -0.41 -13.84
N SER A 35 -2.36 -0.40 -14.94
CA SER A 35 -3.81 -0.59 -14.88
C SER A 35 -4.22 -1.97 -14.40
N GLY A 36 -3.29 -2.93 -14.36
CA GLY A 36 -3.58 -4.27 -13.89
C GLY A 36 -3.43 -4.47 -12.40
N VAL A 37 -2.92 -3.47 -11.68
CA VAL A 37 -2.74 -3.60 -10.22
C VAL A 37 -4.01 -3.13 -9.53
N TYR A 38 -4.66 -4.03 -8.81
CA TYR A 38 -5.91 -3.73 -8.12
C TYR A 38 -5.72 -3.45 -6.65
N ARG A 39 -4.71 -4.07 -6.04
CA ARG A 39 -4.50 -4.00 -4.59
C ARG A 39 -3.01 -3.88 -4.30
N LEU A 40 -2.66 -2.90 -3.50
CA LEU A 40 -1.30 -2.74 -2.98
C LEU A 40 -1.37 -2.92 -1.46
N ARG A 41 -0.78 -3.99 -0.96
CA ARG A 41 -0.71 -4.25 0.48
C ARG A 41 0.51 -3.56 1.07
N VAL A 42 0.26 -2.68 2.01
CA VAL A 42 1.33 -1.98 2.73
C VAL A 42 1.57 -2.70 4.04
N ILE A 43 2.78 -3.21 4.22
CA ILE A 43 3.20 -3.90 5.44
C ILE A 43 3.92 -2.86 6.29
N HIS A 44 3.22 -2.32 7.27
CA HIS A 44 3.77 -1.28 8.14
C HIS A 44 4.15 -1.82 9.53
N GLY A 45 3.75 -3.05 9.84
CA GLY A 45 4.00 -3.63 11.14
C GLY A 45 3.13 -3.01 12.23
N TYR A 46 3.26 -3.53 13.44
CA TYR A 46 2.55 -2.96 14.59
C TYR A 46 3.32 -3.07 15.90
N HIS A 47 4.41 -3.84 15.93
CA HIS A 47 5.17 -4.02 17.17
C HIS A 47 5.88 -2.73 17.61
N GLY A 48 6.23 -1.87 16.67
CA GLY A 48 6.89 -0.61 16.96
C GLY A 48 5.94 0.56 17.20
N GLY A 49 4.64 0.29 17.37
CA GLY A 49 3.64 1.32 17.56
C GLY A 49 2.79 1.53 16.33
N THR A 50 2.01 2.61 16.31
CA THR A 50 1.00 2.83 15.28
C THR A 50 1.29 4.00 14.36
N VAL A 51 2.49 4.60 14.44
CA VAL A 51 2.80 5.81 13.67
C VAL A 51 2.69 5.56 12.17
N LEU A 52 3.33 4.48 11.67
CA LEU A 52 3.27 4.17 10.24
C LEU A 52 1.86 3.78 9.82
N ARG A 53 1.19 2.95 10.62
CA ARG A 53 -0.18 2.55 10.33
C ARG A 53 -1.09 3.76 10.18
N ASP A 54 -1.05 4.64 11.16
CA ASP A 54 -1.94 5.81 11.18
C ASP A 54 -1.63 6.75 10.03
N ALA A 55 -0.33 6.96 9.74
CA ALA A 55 0.07 7.81 8.63
C ALA A 55 -0.40 7.25 7.29
N VAL A 56 -0.23 5.94 7.08
CA VAL A 56 -0.64 5.29 5.83
C VAL A 56 -2.16 5.41 5.66
N ARG A 57 -2.92 5.09 6.70
CA ARG A 57 -4.38 5.12 6.61
C ARG A 57 -4.90 6.52 6.39
N ALA A 58 -4.34 7.52 7.08
CA ALA A 58 -4.77 8.90 6.92
C ALA A 58 -4.40 9.45 5.55
N HIS A 59 -3.17 9.19 5.10
CA HIS A 59 -2.67 9.77 3.86
C HIS A 59 -3.35 9.20 2.62
N TYR A 60 -3.61 7.89 2.60
CA TYR A 60 -4.10 7.23 1.40
C TYR A 60 -5.61 7.06 1.34
N ARG A 61 -6.33 7.34 2.43
CA ARG A 61 -7.79 7.23 2.43
C ARG A 61 -8.43 8.11 1.37
N ASN A 62 -7.88 9.29 1.13
CA ASN A 62 -8.40 10.26 0.17
C ASN A 62 -7.44 10.53 -0.99
N HIS A 63 -6.50 9.61 -1.22
CA HIS A 63 -5.53 9.79 -2.30
C HIS A 63 -6.20 9.54 -3.65
N SER A 64 -5.85 10.35 -4.66
CA SER A 64 -6.50 10.30 -5.97
C SER A 64 -6.36 8.94 -6.67
N LYS A 65 -5.31 8.19 -6.38
CA LYS A 65 -5.07 6.88 -6.99
C LYS A 65 -5.62 5.71 -6.17
N VAL A 66 -6.21 5.98 -5.03
CA VAL A 66 -6.71 4.96 -4.12
C VAL A 66 -8.22 5.10 -4.01
N LEU A 67 -8.95 4.04 -4.38
CA LEU A 67 -10.40 4.02 -4.26
C LEU A 67 -10.84 3.99 -2.80
N ARG A 68 -10.20 3.13 -2.03
CA ARG A 68 -10.47 2.97 -0.59
C ARG A 68 -9.34 2.19 0.04
N ILE A 69 -9.29 2.20 1.35
CA ILE A 69 -8.40 1.30 2.09
C ILE A 69 -9.23 0.14 2.64
N GLU A 70 -8.57 -1.02 2.79
CA GLU A 70 -9.18 -2.17 3.44
C GLU A 70 -8.27 -2.64 4.57
N ILE A 71 -8.89 -3.00 5.69
CA ILE A 71 -8.20 -3.44 6.88
C ILE A 71 -8.63 -4.86 7.14
N GLY A 72 -7.69 -5.79 7.01
CA GLY A 72 -7.95 -7.20 7.23
C GLY A 72 -7.64 -7.62 8.66
N LEU A 73 -7.42 -8.92 8.82
CA LEU A 73 -7.16 -9.50 10.14
C LEU A 73 -5.75 -9.22 10.65
N ASN A 74 -4.80 -8.97 9.75
CA ASN A 74 -3.42 -8.71 10.16
C ASN A 74 -3.27 -7.24 10.54
N PRO A 75 -3.00 -6.93 11.83
CA PRO A 75 -2.90 -5.54 12.27
C PRO A 75 -1.67 -4.81 11.75
N GLY A 76 -0.70 -5.53 11.17
CA GLY A 76 0.51 -4.94 10.59
C GLY A 76 0.37 -4.55 9.13
N GLU A 77 -0.83 -4.65 8.56
CA GLU A 77 -1.04 -4.41 7.14
C GLU A 77 -2.25 -3.51 6.89
N THR A 78 -2.16 -2.74 5.81
CA THR A 78 -3.29 -1.97 5.28
C THR A 78 -3.25 -2.11 3.77
N ASP A 79 -4.38 -2.44 3.18
CA ASP A 79 -4.46 -2.62 1.73
C ASP A 79 -5.03 -1.37 1.08
N LEU A 80 -4.34 -0.91 0.04
CA LEU A 80 -4.81 0.19 -0.80
C LEU A 80 -5.47 -0.43 -2.02
N ILE A 81 -6.75 -0.17 -2.19
CA ILE A 81 -7.51 -0.69 -3.32
C ILE A 81 -7.46 0.34 -4.42
N LEU A 82 -6.89 -0.03 -5.55
CA LEU A 82 -6.65 0.90 -6.65
C LEU A 82 -7.72 0.82 -7.71
N ARG A 83 -8.32 -0.34 -7.89
CA ARG A 83 -9.35 -0.58 -8.91
C ARG A 83 -10.33 -1.62 -8.43
N GLU A 84 -11.52 -1.58 -8.99
CA GLU A 84 -12.50 -2.66 -8.84
C GLU A 84 -12.43 -3.58 -10.04
N LEU A 85 -12.69 -4.84 -9.83
CA LEU A 85 -12.83 -5.80 -10.91
C LEU A 85 -14.16 -5.68 -11.61
#